data_cbdc344df1ec1a184b776f47c38a59b0
#
_entry.id   cbdc344df1ec1a184b776f47c38a59b0
#
_cell.length_a   1.000
_cell.length_b   1.000
_cell.length_c   1.000
_cell.angle_alpha   90.00
_cell.angle_beta   90.00
_cell.angle_gamma   90.00
#
_symmetry.space_group_name_H-M   'P 1'
#
loop_
_entity.id
_entity.type
_entity.pdbx_description
1 polymer ?
#
loop_
_entity_poly.entity_id
_entity_poly.type
_entity_poly.pdbx_seq_one_letter_code
_entity_poly.pdbx_strand_id
1 'polypeptide(L)'
;IVVVRRPDRRPLRQLPAGVGAWDRTFEECQTIIGAHEVGNFRASGILADVIERQPRLFGALNNRALGVIGAPFSVLPGLGDRRRAAYVARVLEEDWPTICPEETAAELVRWLVSMGFVICRVRPAALRGRWVPTLETWHPSFIRWDVTRGCFMALTDTVGEVPVTPGDGWFLLAGQKTRPWMRGVVR
;
A
#
# COMPACT_ATOMS: atom_id res chain seq x y z
N ILE A 1 -24.22 9.72 19.98
CA ILE A 1 -22.85 9.89 20.53
C ILE A 1 -21.99 8.90 19.76
N VAL A 2 -21.27 9.39 18.75
CA VAL A 2 -20.32 8.58 18.00
C VAL A 2 -19.04 8.55 18.82
N VAL A 3 -18.74 7.42 19.44
CA VAL A 3 -17.45 7.20 20.10
C VAL A 3 -16.39 7.06 19.00
N VAL A 4 -15.70 8.14 18.69
CA VAL A 4 -14.50 8.11 17.84
C VAL A 4 -13.44 7.35 18.62
N ARG A 5 -13.26 6.06 18.33
CA ARG A 5 -12.10 5.33 18.82
C ARG A 5 -10.84 6.00 18.31
N ARG A 6 -9.89 6.27 19.23
CA ARG A 6 -8.58 6.80 18.86
C ARG A 6 -7.98 5.93 17.73
N PRO A 7 -7.35 6.54 16.71
CA PRO A 7 -6.72 5.78 15.65
C PRO A 7 -5.65 4.85 16.27
N ASP A 8 -5.68 3.58 15.83
CA ASP A 8 -4.65 2.62 16.17
C ASP A 8 -3.29 3.25 15.86
N ARG A 9 -2.40 3.25 16.84
CA ARG A 9 -1.04 3.73 16.64
C ARG A 9 -0.43 2.90 15.52
N ARG A 10 0.24 3.54 14.57
CA ARG A 10 1.05 2.85 13.55
C ARG A 10 1.97 1.88 14.29
N PRO A 11 2.10 0.62 13.83
CA PRO A 11 3.20 -0.20 14.28
C PRO A 11 4.48 0.60 14.02
N LEU A 12 5.19 0.93 15.10
CA LEU A 12 6.48 1.60 14.97
C LEU A 12 7.31 0.81 13.96
N ARG A 13 7.86 1.49 12.97
CA ARG A 13 8.85 0.95 12.03
C ARG A 13 10.09 0.50 12.84
N GLN A 14 9.94 -0.53 13.63
CA GLN A 14 11.08 -1.21 14.24
C GLN A 14 11.62 -2.18 13.20
N LEU A 15 12.49 -1.63 12.33
CA LEU A 15 13.43 -2.48 11.64
C LEU A 15 14.22 -3.23 12.72
N PRO A 16 14.33 -4.57 12.63
CA PRO A 16 15.21 -5.31 13.52
C PRO A 16 16.59 -4.64 13.47
N ALA A 17 17.04 -4.14 14.62
CA ALA A 17 18.38 -3.59 14.75
C ALA A 17 19.36 -4.68 14.34
N GLY A 18 20.21 -4.42 13.34
CA GLY A 18 21.34 -5.25 13.03
C GLY A 18 21.33 -6.05 11.72
N VAL A 19 20.30 -5.92 10.87
CA VAL A 19 20.37 -6.55 9.56
C VAL A 19 20.99 -5.56 8.57
N GLY A 20 22.31 -5.59 8.44
CA GLY A 20 23.01 -5.03 7.29
C GLY A 20 22.51 -5.75 6.03
N ALA A 21 21.82 -5.01 5.17
CA ALA A 21 21.09 -5.60 4.03
C ALA A 21 22.00 -6.25 3.00
N TRP A 22 23.29 -5.97 3.07
CA TRP A 22 24.28 -6.38 2.10
C TRP A 22 25.05 -7.63 2.49
N ASP A 23 24.91 -8.12 3.73
CA ASP A 23 25.60 -9.32 4.22
C ASP A 23 24.76 -10.60 4.04
N ARG A 24 23.75 -10.58 3.15
CA ARG A 24 22.92 -11.75 2.90
C ARG A 24 23.59 -12.71 1.94
N THR A 25 23.58 -13.98 2.30
CA THR A 25 24.05 -15.05 1.43
C THR A 25 23.06 -15.28 0.28
N PHE A 26 23.52 -15.93 -0.78
CA PHE A 26 22.66 -16.32 -1.90
C PHE A 26 21.49 -17.21 -1.46
N GLU A 27 21.71 -18.12 -0.52
CA GLU A 27 20.67 -19.01 0.04
C GLU A 27 19.61 -18.25 0.81
N GLU A 28 20.00 -17.22 1.58
CA GLU A 28 19.04 -16.33 2.25
C GLU A 28 18.18 -15.55 1.24
N CYS A 29 18.77 -15.07 0.15
CA CYS A 29 18.04 -14.41 -0.92
C CYS A 29 17.03 -15.37 -1.59
N GLN A 30 17.45 -16.60 -1.89
CA GLN A 30 16.54 -17.62 -2.42
C GLN A 30 15.38 -17.93 -1.46
N THR A 31 15.67 -18.01 -0.17
CA THR A 31 14.65 -18.23 0.87
C THR A 31 13.63 -17.08 0.91
N ILE A 32 14.10 -15.84 0.81
CA ILE A 32 13.24 -14.65 0.76
C ILE A 32 12.35 -14.66 -0.50
N ILE A 33 12.93 -14.99 -1.64
CA ILE A 33 12.19 -15.09 -2.91
C ILE A 33 11.12 -16.19 -2.80
N GLY A 34 11.49 -17.37 -2.34
CA GLY A 34 10.54 -18.48 -2.15
C GLY A 34 9.39 -18.13 -1.19
N ALA A 35 9.69 -17.45 -0.09
CA ALA A 35 8.67 -16.96 0.84
C ALA A 35 7.75 -15.94 0.17
N HIS A 36 8.30 -15.02 -0.63
CA HIS A 36 7.53 -14.03 -1.38
C HIS A 36 6.58 -14.70 -2.39
N GLU A 37 7.06 -15.71 -3.12
CA GLU A 37 6.27 -16.43 -4.13
C GLU A 37 5.04 -17.12 -3.54
N VAL A 38 5.13 -17.62 -2.31
CA VAL A 38 3.99 -18.22 -1.60
C VAL A 38 3.14 -17.21 -0.83
N GLY A 39 3.44 -15.91 -0.96
CA GLY A 39 2.64 -14.84 -0.38
C GLY A 39 3.02 -14.42 1.04
N ASN A 40 4.23 -14.75 1.51
CA ASN A 40 4.80 -14.23 2.74
C ASN A 40 5.74 -13.06 2.41
N PHE A 41 5.26 -11.83 2.65
CA PHE A 41 5.95 -10.61 2.23
C PHE A 41 6.83 -9.99 3.31
N ARG A 42 6.93 -10.60 4.49
CA ARG A 42 7.66 -10.01 5.62
C ARG A 42 9.10 -9.68 5.29
N ALA A 43 9.85 -10.65 4.80
CA ALA A 43 11.27 -10.49 4.51
C ALA A 43 11.50 -9.64 3.25
N SER A 44 10.71 -9.83 2.20
CA SER A 44 10.80 -9.03 0.97
C SER A 44 10.40 -7.57 1.16
N GLY A 45 9.42 -7.28 2.03
CA GLY A 45 9.08 -5.90 2.40
C GLY A 45 10.22 -5.18 3.11
N ILE A 46 10.91 -5.88 4.05
CA ILE A 46 12.11 -5.33 4.70
C ILE A 46 13.25 -5.14 3.68
N LEU A 47 13.42 -6.07 2.75
CA LEU A 47 14.42 -5.94 1.69
C LEU A 47 14.13 -4.74 0.78
N ALA A 48 12.88 -4.48 0.45
CA ALA A 48 12.49 -3.31 -0.33
C ALA A 48 12.83 -2.00 0.38
N ASP A 49 12.61 -1.90 1.70
CA ASP A 49 13.05 -0.73 2.49
C ASP A 49 14.56 -0.48 2.40
N VAL A 50 15.34 -1.55 2.32
CA VAL A 50 16.78 -1.45 2.19
C VAL A 50 17.19 -1.02 0.78
N ILE A 51 16.52 -1.54 -0.24
CA ILE A 51 16.72 -1.13 -1.63
C ILE A 51 16.45 0.38 -1.77
N GLU A 52 15.41 0.90 -1.09
CA GLU A 52 15.12 2.33 -1.08
C GLU A 52 16.24 3.20 -0.47
N ARG A 53 17.10 2.64 0.38
CA ARG A 53 18.27 3.35 0.92
C ARG A 53 19.43 3.47 -0.07
N GLN A 54 19.40 2.74 -1.17
CA GLN A 54 20.38 2.85 -2.24
C GLN A 54 20.04 4.04 -3.15
N PRO A 55 20.87 5.09 -3.21
CA PRO A 55 20.52 6.33 -3.91
C PRO A 55 20.17 6.11 -5.39
N ARG A 56 20.85 5.18 -6.07
CA ARG A 56 20.61 4.90 -7.49
C ARG A 56 19.27 4.19 -7.71
N LEU A 57 18.94 3.19 -6.88
CA LEU A 57 17.69 2.44 -6.96
C LEU A 57 16.53 3.31 -6.52
N PHE A 58 16.70 4.06 -5.43
CA PHE A 58 15.72 5.04 -5.00
C PHE A 58 15.43 6.08 -6.08
N GLY A 59 16.48 6.63 -6.72
CA GLY A 59 16.33 7.57 -7.83
C GLY A 59 15.54 6.98 -9.00
N ALA A 60 15.83 5.73 -9.38
CA ALA A 60 15.11 5.05 -10.45
C ALA A 60 13.63 4.81 -10.11
N LEU A 61 13.33 4.37 -8.89
CA LEU A 61 11.95 4.19 -8.40
C LEU A 61 11.22 5.51 -8.30
N ASN A 62 11.87 6.54 -7.79
CA ASN A 62 11.28 7.87 -7.65
C ASN A 62 10.99 8.51 -9.00
N ASN A 63 11.88 8.38 -9.99
CA ASN A 63 11.63 8.86 -11.35
C ASN A 63 10.40 8.19 -11.98
N ARG A 64 10.21 6.89 -11.76
CA ARG A 64 8.98 6.19 -12.20
C ARG A 64 7.75 6.69 -11.47
N ALA A 65 7.84 6.92 -10.16
CA ALA A 65 6.75 7.45 -9.36
C ALA A 65 6.35 8.85 -9.85
N LEU A 66 7.30 9.74 -10.05
CA LEU A 66 7.06 11.09 -10.56
C LEU A 66 6.44 11.08 -11.97
N GLY A 67 6.86 10.16 -12.83
CA GLY A 67 6.25 9.99 -14.17
C GLY A 67 4.77 9.59 -14.10
N VAL A 68 4.37 8.81 -13.10
CA VAL A 68 2.96 8.42 -12.89
C VAL A 68 2.17 9.57 -12.25
N ILE A 69 2.74 10.21 -11.23
CA ILE A 69 2.08 11.30 -10.48
C ILE A 69 1.87 12.54 -11.36
N GLY A 70 2.83 12.84 -12.24
CA GLY A 70 2.73 13.95 -13.20
C GLY A 70 1.74 13.70 -14.34
N ALA A 71 1.18 12.51 -14.48
CA ALA A 71 0.16 12.23 -15.49
C ALA A 71 -1.18 12.88 -15.09
N PRO A 72 -1.94 13.42 -16.06
CA PRO A 72 -3.26 13.97 -15.79
C PRO A 72 -4.17 12.89 -15.20
N PHE A 73 -4.85 13.23 -14.12
CA PHE A 73 -5.74 12.35 -13.37
C PHE A 73 -7.18 12.84 -13.48
N SER A 74 -8.12 11.92 -13.66
CA SER A 74 -9.55 12.21 -13.60
C SER A 74 -10.30 11.07 -12.94
N VAL A 75 -11.35 11.41 -12.18
CA VAL A 75 -12.23 10.43 -11.54
C VAL A 75 -13.44 10.19 -12.43
N LEU A 76 -13.61 8.97 -12.92
CA LEU A 76 -14.78 8.60 -13.70
C LEU A 76 -15.96 8.24 -12.79
N PRO A 77 -17.19 8.71 -13.13
CA PRO A 77 -18.38 8.31 -12.38
C PRO A 77 -18.56 6.79 -12.42
N GLY A 78 -18.85 6.21 -11.25
CA GLY A 78 -19.17 4.78 -11.11
C GLY A 78 -20.54 4.42 -11.68
N LEU A 79 -20.87 3.12 -11.60
CA LEU A 79 -22.20 2.60 -11.95
C LEU A 79 -23.24 3.01 -10.91
N GLY A 80 -24.50 3.22 -11.35
CA GLY A 80 -25.62 3.57 -10.49
C GLY A 80 -26.32 4.87 -10.89
N ASP A 81 -26.87 5.61 -9.90
CA ASP A 81 -27.49 6.90 -10.16
C ASP A 81 -26.47 7.88 -10.76
N ARG A 82 -26.70 8.25 -12.02
CA ARG A 82 -25.77 9.08 -12.80
C ARG A 82 -25.48 10.43 -12.13
N ARG A 83 -26.48 11.07 -11.52
CA ARG A 83 -26.29 12.37 -10.85
C ARG A 83 -25.43 12.23 -9.61
N ARG A 84 -25.73 11.22 -8.78
CA ARG A 84 -24.98 10.94 -7.56
C ARG A 84 -23.55 10.48 -7.87
N ALA A 85 -23.37 9.61 -8.87
CA ALA A 85 -22.04 9.14 -9.29
C ALA A 85 -21.19 10.30 -9.81
N ALA A 86 -21.74 11.19 -10.64
CA ALA A 86 -21.03 12.39 -11.15
C ALA A 86 -20.66 13.36 -10.01
N TYR A 87 -21.57 13.57 -9.06
CA TYR A 87 -21.30 14.40 -7.88
C TYR A 87 -20.14 13.82 -7.04
N VAL A 88 -20.18 12.52 -6.74
CA VAL A 88 -19.12 11.83 -5.98
C VAL A 88 -17.78 11.90 -6.70
N ALA A 89 -17.77 11.66 -8.03
CA ALA A 89 -16.54 11.73 -8.82
C ALA A 89 -15.91 13.13 -8.74
N ARG A 90 -16.70 14.18 -8.91
CA ARG A 90 -16.22 15.57 -8.79
C ARG A 90 -15.66 15.87 -7.39
N VAL A 91 -16.36 15.49 -6.33
CA VAL A 91 -15.91 15.72 -4.94
C VAL A 91 -14.62 14.97 -4.67
N LEU A 92 -14.48 13.72 -5.15
CA LEU A 92 -13.24 12.96 -5.01
C LEU A 92 -12.10 13.59 -5.77
N GLU A 93 -12.34 14.13 -6.96
CA GLU A 93 -11.33 14.82 -7.77
C GLU A 93 -10.86 16.12 -7.08
N GLU A 94 -11.81 16.92 -6.56
CA GLU A 94 -11.53 18.14 -5.80
C GLU A 94 -10.73 17.87 -4.52
N ASP A 95 -11.05 16.78 -3.81
CA ASP A 95 -10.40 16.41 -2.54
C ASP A 95 -9.17 15.52 -2.72
N TRP A 96 -8.86 15.09 -3.95
CA TRP A 96 -7.78 14.14 -4.21
C TRP A 96 -6.43 14.55 -3.61
N PRO A 97 -6.00 15.82 -3.66
CA PRO A 97 -4.75 16.23 -3.03
C PRO A 97 -4.71 16.00 -1.51
N THR A 98 -5.88 15.92 -0.87
CA THR A 98 -6.00 15.59 0.57
C THR A 98 -6.13 14.09 0.79
N ILE A 99 -6.86 13.39 -0.08
CA ILE A 99 -7.07 11.94 -0.01
C ILE A 99 -5.75 11.20 -0.22
N CYS A 100 -4.99 11.63 -1.21
CA CYS A 100 -3.73 11.04 -1.63
C CYS A 100 -2.73 12.16 -1.98
N PRO A 101 -2.10 12.77 -0.96
CA PRO A 101 -1.04 13.74 -1.19
C PRO A 101 0.08 13.18 -2.08
N GLU A 102 0.82 14.04 -2.74
CA GLU A 102 1.89 13.63 -3.68
C GLU A 102 2.89 12.66 -3.06
N GLU A 103 3.27 12.89 -1.80
CA GLU A 103 4.16 11.99 -1.05
C GLU A 103 3.56 10.58 -0.88
N THR A 104 2.26 10.51 -0.54
CA THR A 104 1.54 9.24 -0.43
C THR A 104 1.43 8.58 -1.81
N ALA A 105 1.09 9.35 -2.85
CA ALA A 105 1.02 8.82 -4.21
C ALA A 105 2.37 8.25 -4.67
N ALA A 106 3.48 8.94 -4.36
CA ALA A 106 4.83 8.45 -4.65
C ALA A 106 5.13 7.13 -3.90
N GLU A 107 4.77 7.05 -2.64
CA GLU A 107 4.91 5.83 -1.84
C GLU A 107 4.09 4.67 -2.44
N LEU A 108 2.82 4.92 -2.83
CA LEU A 108 1.97 3.92 -3.47
C LEU A 108 2.60 3.35 -4.75
N VAL A 109 3.12 4.23 -5.60
CA VAL A 109 3.75 3.80 -6.86
C VAL A 109 5.05 3.02 -6.58
N ARG A 110 5.87 3.46 -5.63
CA ARG A 110 7.07 2.72 -5.24
C ARG A 110 6.74 1.31 -4.77
N TRP A 111 5.74 1.15 -3.88
CA TRP A 111 5.30 -0.16 -3.43
C TRP A 111 4.71 -1.00 -4.56
N LEU A 112 3.92 -0.40 -5.44
CA LEU A 112 3.35 -1.11 -6.59
C LEU A 112 4.45 -1.64 -7.53
N VAL A 113 5.49 -0.85 -7.77
CA VAL A 113 6.64 -1.26 -8.59
C VAL A 113 7.49 -2.31 -7.87
N SER A 114 7.78 -2.11 -6.59
CA SER A 114 8.66 -3.00 -5.82
C SER A 114 8.01 -4.34 -5.54
N MET A 115 6.76 -4.34 -5.09
CA MET A 115 6.05 -5.53 -4.59
C MET A 115 4.99 -6.07 -5.55
N GLY A 116 4.61 -5.31 -6.59
CA GLY A 116 3.52 -5.66 -7.50
C GLY A 116 2.12 -5.39 -6.96
N PHE A 117 2.01 -4.95 -5.72
CA PHE A 117 0.76 -4.54 -5.07
C PHE A 117 1.03 -3.46 -4.01
N VAL A 118 -0.02 -2.73 -3.66
CA VAL A 118 -0.03 -1.85 -2.49
C VAL A 118 -1.39 -1.92 -1.80
N ILE A 119 -1.37 -1.90 -0.49
CA ILE A 119 -2.56 -1.94 0.36
C ILE A 119 -2.55 -0.71 1.25
N CYS A 120 -3.70 -0.04 1.31
CA CYS A 120 -3.88 1.12 2.18
C CYS A 120 -5.08 0.90 3.09
N ARG A 121 -4.98 1.42 4.29
CA ARG A 121 -6.12 1.65 5.16
C ARG A 121 -6.76 2.97 4.78
N VAL A 122 -8.08 2.97 4.60
CA VAL A 122 -8.84 4.20 4.41
C VAL A 122 -9.20 4.76 5.78
N ARG A 123 -8.75 5.97 6.06
CA ARG A 123 -9.01 6.66 7.33
C ARG A 123 -9.90 7.88 7.10
N PRO A 124 -10.88 8.15 7.96
CA PRO A 124 -11.61 9.40 7.92
C PRO A 124 -10.76 10.53 8.50
N ALA A 125 -10.62 11.62 7.77
CA ALA A 125 -10.02 12.86 8.24
C ALA A 125 -11.04 14.00 8.20
N ALA A 126 -10.97 14.92 9.15
CA ALA A 126 -11.81 16.10 9.16
C ALA A 126 -11.19 17.19 8.28
N LEU A 127 -11.90 17.64 7.25
CA LEU A 127 -11.50 18.73 6.38
C LEU A 127 -12.65 19.72 6.23
N ARG A 128 -12.43 20.98 6.63
CA ARG A 128 -13.42 22.06 6.49
C ARG A 128 -14.84 21.68 6.97
N GLY A 129 -14.93 21.02 8.14
CA GLY A 129 -16.20 20.61 8.74
C GLY A 129 -16.87 19.38 8.12
N ARG A 130 -16.22 18.68 7.20
CA ARG A 130 -16.68 17.40 6.64
C ARG A 130 -15.63 16.31 6.79
N TRP A 131 -16.05 15.06 6.68
CA TRP A 131 -15.17 13.91 6.68
C TRP A 131 -14.72 13.62 5.25
N VAL A 132 -13.41 13.47 5.08
CA VAL A 132 -12.76 13.11 3.81
C VAL A 132 -11.97 11.83 4.05
N PRO A 133 -12.01 10.84 3.14
CA PRO A 133 -11.14 9.68 3.25
C PRO A 133 -9.67 10.09 3.01
N THR A 134 -8.76 9.49 3.74
CA THR A 134 -7.32 9.57 3.50
C THR A 134 -6.74 8.18 3.37
N LEU A 135 -5.69 8.03 2.57
CA LEU A 135 -5.01 6.76 2.36
C LEU A 135 -3.78 6.68 3.27
N GLU A 136 -3.72 5.64 4.07
CA GLU A 136 -2.57 5.28 4.89
C GLU A 136 -1.98 3.98 4.36
N THR A 137 -0.74 4.04 3.83
CA THR A 137 -0.06 2.85 3.30
C THR A 137 0.20 1.82 4.39
N TRP A 138 -0.12 0.57 4.08
CA TRP A 138 0.17 -0.56 4.96
C TRP A 138 1.43 -1.26 4.48
N HIS A 139 2.45 -1.28 5.35
CA HIS A 139 3.75 -1.79 4.97
C HIS A 139 3.70 -3.28 4.61
N PRO A 140 4.31 -3.74 3.49
CA PRO A 140 4.21 -5.13 3.02
C PRO A 140 4.68 -6.17 4.04
N SER A 141 5.62 -5.85 4.93
CA SER A 141 6.06 -6.77 5.98
C SER A 141 4.96 -7.19 6.97
N PHE A 142 3.85 -6.44 7.02
CA PHE A 142 2.66 -6.73 7.83
C PHE A 142 1.52 -7.33 7.00
N ILE A 143 1.83 -7.80 5.80
CA ILE A 143 0.85 -8.37 4.87
C ILE A 143 1.29 -9.78 4.52
N ARG A 144 0.32 -10.67 4.38
CA ARG A 144 0.50 -11.99 3.77
C ARG A 144 -0.69 -12.35 2.88
N TRP A 145 -0.49 -13.28 1.98
CA TRP A 145 -1.56 -13.89 1.22
C TRP A 145 -2.08 -15.14 1.92
N ASP A 146 -3.37 -15.22 2.13
CA ASP A 146 -4.03 -16.42 2.63
C ASP A 146 -4.56 -17.23 1.45
N VAL A 147 -3.91 -18.37 1.16
CA VAL A 147 -4.28 -19.24 0.04
C VAL A 147 -5.66 -19.84 0.23
N THR A 148 -6.03 -20.16 1.48
CA THR A 148 -7.31 -20.79 1.80
C THR A 148 -8.47 -19.83 1.59
N ARG A 149 -8.29 -18.58 1.99
CA ARG A 149 -9.29 -17.51 1.85
C ARG A 149 -9.22 -16.80 0.49
N GLY A 150 -8.12 -16.93 -0.23
CA GLY A 150 -7.90 -16.24 -1.50
C GLY A 150 -7.84 -14.72 -1.37
N CYS A 151 -7.34 -14.21 -0.24
CA CYS A 151 -7.27 -12.77 0.02
C CYS A 151 -5.98 -12.39 0.76
N PHE A 152 -5.64 -11.10 0.71
CA PHE A 152 -4.59 -10.57 1.56
C PHE A 152 -5.06 -10.47 3.01
N MET A 153 -4.15 -10.74 3.93
CA MET A 153 -4.32 -10.57 5.36
C MET A 153 -3.38 -9.48 5.83
N ALA A 154 -3.90 -8.53 6.60
CA ALA A 154 -3.10 -7.48 7.23
C ALA A 154 -2.95 -7.76 8.72
N LEU A 155 -1.72 -7.70 9.24
CA LEU A 155 -1.44 -7.78 10.66
C LEU A 155 -1.68 -6.40 11.29
N THR A 156 -2.52 -6.36 12.32
CA THR A 156 -2.88 -5.15 13.08
C THR A 156 -2.52 -5.33 14.54
N ASP A 157 -2.23 -4.23 15.24
CA ASP A 157 -1.82 -4.26 16.64
C ASP A 157 -2.94 -4.67 17.60
N THR A 158 -4.20 -4.43 17.20
CA THR A 158 -5.35 -4.56 18.11
C THR A 158 -6.10 -5.88 17.97
N VAL A 159 -6.21 -6.41 16.76
CA VAL A 159 -7.07 -7.57 16.46
C VAL A 159 -6.26 -8.75 15.93
N GLY A 160 -4.96 -8.54 15.68
CA GLY A 160 -4.12 -9.50 14.98
C GLY A 160 -4.35 -9.47 13.46
N GLU A 161 -4.49 -10.62 12.82
CA GLU A 161 -4.69 -10.71 11.38
C GLU A 161 -6.14 -10.43 10.97
N VAL A 162 -6.32 -9.48 10.06
CA VAL A 162 -7.63 -9.13 9.48
C VAL A 162 -7.60 -9.30 7.96
N PRO A 163 -8.69 -9.76 7.33
CA PRO A 163 -8.76 -9.84 5.87
C PRO A 163 -8.81 -8.43 5.26
N VAL A 164 -8.06 -8.25 4.18
CA VAL A 164 -8.10 -7.03 3.37
C VAL A 164 -9.22 -7.15 2.37
N THR A 165 -10.36 -6.54 2.69
CA THR A 165 -11.54 -6.51 1.81
C THR A 165 -11.65 -5.10 1.22
N PRO A 166 -11.42 -4.92 -0.10
CA PRO A 166 -11.59 -3.62 -0.74
C PRO A 166 -13.02 -3.10 -0.55
N GLY A 167 -13.14 -1.83 -0.15
CA GLY A 167 -14.42 -1.21 0.19
C GLY A 167 -14.83 -1.31 1.67
N ASP A 168 -14.21 -2.18 2.46
CA ASP A 168 -14.41 -2.27 3.91
C ASP A 168 -13.23 -1.59 4.66
N GLY A 169 -13.08 -0.29 4.40
CA GLY A 169 -11.99 0.50 4.98
C GLY A 169 -10.60 0.13 4.45
N TRP A 170 -10.52 -0.63 3.37
CA TRP A 170 -9.28 -0.99 2.69
C TRP A 170 -9.31 -0.58 1.22
N PHE A 171 -8.18 -0.12 0.74
CA PHE A 171 -7.90 0.13 -0.66
C PHE A 171 -6.77 -0.78 -1.10
N LEU A 172 -6.99 -1.50 -2.21
CA LEU A 172 -6.01 -2.40 -2.81
C LEU A 172 -5.76 -1.97 -4.25
N LEU A 173 -4.52 -1.66 -4.57
CA LEU A 173 -4.04 -1.50 -5.93
C LEU A 173 -3.09 -2.65 -6.26
N ALA A 174 -3.35 -3.35 -7.35
CA ALA A 174 -2.58 -4.50 -7.76
C ALA A 174 -2.43 -4.53 -9.28
N GLY A 175 -1.25 -4.86 -9.76
CA GLY A 175 -0.93 -4.90 -11.18
C GLY A 175 -1.62 -6.04 -11.95
N GLN A 176 -2.16 -7.05 -11.25
CA GLN A 176 -2.90 -8.18 -11.82
C GLN A 176 -3.93 -8.72 -10.84
N LYS A 177 -4.95 -9.44 -11.38
CA LYS A 177 -5.99 -10.10 -10.57
C LYS A 177 -5.46 -11.31 -9.80
N THR A 178 -4.53 -12.06 -10.38
CA THR A 178 -3.98 -13.30 -9.79
C THR A 178 -2.51 -13.11 -9.45
N ARG A 179 -2.13 -13.34 -8.19
CA ARG A 179 -0.76 -13.25 -7.68
C ARG A 179 -0.02 -11.97 -8.12
N PRO A 180 -0.56 -10.77 -7.81
CA PRO A 180 0.01 -9.51 -8.28
C PRO A 180 1.47 -9.32 -7.83
N TRP A 181 1.85 -9.90 -6.68
CA TRP A 181 3.21 -9.86 -6.13
C TRP A 181 4.27 -10.55 -7.01
N MET A 182 3.87 -11.42 -7.92
CA MET A 182 4.79 -12.05 -8.89
C MET A 182 5.30 -11.08 -9.96
N ARG A 183 4.86 -9.83 -9.96
CA ARG A 183 5.26 -8.78 -10.90
C ARG A 183 6.11 -7.67 -10.28
N GLY A 184 6.36 -7.72 -8.98
CA GLY A 184 7.24 -6.77 -8.31
C GLY A 184 8.71 -6.94 -8.69
N VAL A 185 9.49 -5.86 -8.53
CA VAL A 185 10.95 -5.85 -8.83
C VAL A 185 11.76 -6.61 -7.77
N VAL A 186 11.23 -6.74 -6.55
CA VAL A 186 11.90 -7.42 -5.40
C VAL A 186 11.86 -8.96 -5.53
N ARG A 187 11.54 -9.46 -6.65
CA ARG A 187 11.49 -10.89 -6.98
C ARG A 187 12.85 -11.47 -7.34
#